data_e1f1f9cb2997e2d3da8a342c57b7e89b
#
_entry.id   e1f1f9cb2997e2d3da8a342c57b7e89b
#
_cell.length_a   1.000
_cell.length_b   1.000
_cell.length_c   1.000
_cell.angle_alpha   90.00
_cell.angle_beta   90.00
_cell.angle_gamma   90.00
#
_symmetry.space_group_name_H-M   'P 1'
#
loop_
_entity.id
_entity.type
_entity.pdbx_description
1 polymer ?
#
loop_
_entity_poly.entity_id
_entity_poly.type
_entity_poly.pdbx_seq_one_letter_code
_entity_poly.pdbx_strand_id
1 'polypeptide(L)'
;GSLGVLDGISETIDKGEVISIIGPSGSGKSTFLRCLNLLEVPTSGQVIFDGVSLTDKGVDINLHRQKMGMVFQHFNVFPHLPVKENITLAPVLLKKLSPAQADKRADELLQRIGLQDKANEHPRRLSGGQKQRLAIVRALAMSPEVMLFDEPTSALDPEMVGEVLQVIKDLVG
;
A
#
# COMPACT_ATOMS: atom_id res chain seq x y z
N GLY A 1 -20.13 18.28 -19.02
CA GLY A 1 -18.85 18.86 -18.64
C GLY A 1 -18.05 17.86 -17.84
N SER A 2 -16.78 17.68 -18.15
CA SER A 2 -15.87 16.86 -17.33
C SER A 2 -15.63 17.56 -16.01
N LEU A 3 -15.83 16.87 -14.89
CA LEU A 3 -15.50 17.38 -13.57
C LEU A 3 -13.99 17.35 -13.40
N GLY A 4 -13.35 18.52 -13.26
CA GLY A 4 -11.93 18.60 -12.89
C GLY A 4 -11.79 18.20 -11.42
N VAL A 5 -11.05 17.10 -11.15
CA VAL A 5 -10.84 16.60 -9.79
C VAL A 5 -9.51 17.10 -9.22
N LEU A 6 -8.47 17.16 -10.05
CA LEU A 6 -7.15 17.67 -9.72
C LEU A 6 -6.81 18.82 -10.68
N ASP A 7 -6.30 19.92 -10.18
CA ASP A 7 -5.93 21.09 -10.98
C ASP A 7 -4.60 21.67 -10.52
N GLY A 8 -3.59 21.65 -11.41
CA GLY A 8 -2.32 22.33 -11.24
C GLY A 8 -1.48 21.88 -10.04
N ILE A 9 -1.55 20.61 -9.65
CA ILE A 9 -0.74 20.09 -8.54
C ILE A 9 0.67 19.77 -9.05
N SER A 10 1.68 20.39 -8.44
CA SER A 10 3.09 20.09 -8.65
C SER A 10 3.77 19.96 -7.29
N GLU A 11 4.38 18.81 -7.02
CA GLU A 11 5.05 18.53 -5.76
C GLU A 11 6.27 17.64 -6.01
N THR A 12 7.27 17.76 -5.15
CA THR A 12 8.46 16.90 -5.14
C THR A 12 8.59 16.30 -3.76
N ILE A 13 8.82 15.00 -3.70
CA ILE A 13 8.92 14.24 -2.45
C ILE A 13 10.28 13.55 -2.43
N ASP A 14 11.09 13.87 -1.44
CA ASP A 14 12.41 13.30 -1.26
C ASP A 14 12.36 12.00 -0.44
N LYS A 15 13.40 11.18 -0.59
CA LYS A 15 13.53 9.94 0.15
C LYS A 15 13.57 10.18 1.67
N GLY A 16 12.72 9.47 2.40
CA GLY A 16 12.60 9.58 3.85
C GLY A 16 11.58 10.60 4.32
N GLU A 17 10.92 11.32 3.41
CA GLU A 17 9.83 12.23 3.77
C GLU A 17 8.53 11.49 4.04
N VAL A 18 7.75 12.06 4.96
CA VAL A 18 6.38 11.64 5.28
C VAL A 18 5.45 12.78 4.97
N ILE A 19 4.60 12.57 3.96
CA ILE A 19 3.66 13.58 3.47
C ILE A 19 2.24 13.22 3.91
N SER A 20 1.53 14.17 4.49
CA SER A 20 0.10 14.04 4.81
C SER A 20 -0.72 14.92 3.88
N ILE A 21 -1.66 14.28 3.14
CA ILE A 21 -2.60 14.97 2.26
C ILE A 21 -3.89 15.22 3.02
N ILE A 22 -4.21 16.48 3.27
CA ILE A 22 -5.36 16.90 4.07
C ILE A 22 -6.38 17.60 3.18
N GLY A 23 -7.66 17.33 3.41
CA GLY A 23 -8.76 17.97 2.70
C GLY A 23 -10.10 17.30 3.00
N PRO A 24 -11.23 17.95 2.66
CA PRO A 24 -12.56 17.39 2.88
C PRO A 24 -12.79 16.12 2.05
N SER A 25 -13.84 15.37 2.39
CA SER A 25 -14.27 14.23 1.58
C SER A 25 -14.62 14.70 0.16
N GLY A 26 -14.18 13.91 -0.85
CA GLY A 26 -14.40 14.25 -2.25
C GLY A 26 -13.45 15.29 -2.85
N SER A 27 -12.44 15.77 -2.10
CA SER A 27 -11.46 16.76 -2.61
C SER A 27 -10.39 16.19 -3.54
N GLY A 28 -10.47 14.92 -3.93
CA GLY A 28 -9.53 14.31 -4.87
C GLY A 28 -8.30 13.66 -4.24
N LYS A 29 -8.18 13.54 -2.91
CA LYS A 29 -7.02 12.91 -2.23
C LYS A 29 -6.72 11.50 -2.75
N SER A 30 -7.74 10.64 -2.80
CA SER A 30 -7.59 9.27 -3.31
C SER A 30 -7.23 9.25 -4.79
N THR A 31 -7.83 10.13 -5.60
CA THR A 31 -7.49 10.27 -7.03
C THR A 31 -6.04 10.68 -7.19
N PHE A 32 -5.56 11.64 -6.40
CA PHE A 32 -4.15 12.06 -6.43
C PHE A 32 -3.21 10.88 -6.09
N LEU A 33 -3.46 10.16 -4.98
CA LEU A 33 -2.66 9.00 -4.62
C LEU A 33 -2.64 7.91 -5.72
N ARG A 34 -3.79 7.67 -6.36
CA ARG A 34 -3.89 6.69 -7.45
C ARG A 34 -3.22 7.16 -8.74
N CYS A 35 -3.09 8.46 -8.95
CA CYS A 35 -2.30 8.98 -10.04
C CYS A 35 -0.80 8.73 -9.85
N LEU A 36 -0.29 8.72 -8.61
CA LEU A 36 1.13 8.51 -8.34
C LEU A 36 1.64 7.13 -8.80
N ASN A 37 0.77 6.12 -8.78
CA ASN A 37 1.10 4.78 -9.28
C ASN A 37 0.36 4.41 -10.57
N LEU A 38 -0.24 5.41 -11.25
CA LEU A 38 -1.02 5.29 -12.47
C LEU A 38 -2.16 4.24 -12.42
N LEU A 39 -2.74 3.99 -11.24
CA LEU A 39 -4.05 3.32 -11.16
C LEU A 39 -5.14 4.20 -11.75
N GLU A 40 -4.98 5.51 -11.64
CA GLU A 40 -5.72 6.52 -12.41
C GLU A 40 -4.72 7.32 -13.23
N VAL A 41 -4.99 7.50 -14.53
CA VAL A 41 -4.09 8.22 -15.43
C VAL A 41 -4.48 9.69 -15.43
N PRO A 42 -3.56 10.62 -15.08
CA PRO A 42 -3.84 12.04 -15.11
C PRO A 42 -4.12 12.50 -16.56
N THR A 43 -5.04 13.45 -16.74
CA THR A 43 -5.41 13.99 -18.06
C THR A 43 -4.22 14.73 -18.71
N SER A 44 -3.38 15.37 -17.89
CA SER A 44 -2.17 16.07 -18.30
C SER A 44 -1.15 16.10 -17.16
N GLY A 45 0.07 16.50 -17.44
CA GLY A 45 1.17 16.51 -16.48
C GLY A 45 1.96 15.20 -16.50
N GLN A 46 2.90 15.08 -15.59
CA GLN A 46 3.81 13.95 -15.49
C GLN A 46 3.89 13.43 -14.07
N VAL A 47 4.05 12.11 -13.92
CA VAL A 47 4.42 11.46 -12.66
C VAL A 47 5.82 10.92 -12.85
N ILE A 48 6.78 11.45 -12.10
CA ILE A 48 8.18 11.03 -12.16
C ILE A 48 8.49 10.22 -10.89
N PHE A 49 9.02 9.02 -11.06
CA PHE A 49 9.45 8.16 -9.97
C PHE A 49 10.85 7.63 -10.26
N ASP A 50 11.78 7.85 -9.34
CA ASP A 50 13.18 7.42 -9.48
C ASP A 50 13.81 7.89 -10.81
N GLY A 51 13.53 9.15 -11.18
CA GLY A 51 14.02 9.78 -12.42
C GLY A 51 13.32 9.33 -13.71
N VAL A 52 12.32 8.44 -13.63
CA VAL A 52 11.57 7.95 -14.80
C VAL A 52 10.18 8.56 -14.83
N SER A 53 9.80 9.16 -15.95
CA SER A 53 8.44 9.64 -16.19
C SER A 53 7.52 8.44 -16.45
N LEU A 54 6.70 8.09 -15.46
CA LEU A 54 5.77 6.94 -15.55
C LEU A 54 4.67 7.14 -16.58
N THR A 55 4.39 8.39 -16.94
CA THR A 55 3.38 8.79 -17.93
C THR A 55 3.86 8.69 -19.37
N ASP A 56 5.16 8.45 -19.60
CA ASP A 56 5.72 8.37 -20.93
C ASP A 56 5.36 7.05 -21.63
N LYS A 57 5.22 7.13 -22.96
CA LYS A 57 4.91 5.95 -23.78
C LYS A 57 6.06 4.94 -23.73
N GLY A 58 5.72 3.67 -23.55
CA GLY A 58 6.68 2.56 -23.56
C GLY A 58 7.30 2.22 -22.19
N VAL A 59 6.97 2.98 -21.13
CA VAL A 59 7.38 2.62 -19.77
C VAL A 59 6.59 1.42 -19.28
N ASP A 60 7.28 0.38 -18.79
CA ASP A 60 6.62 -0.73 -18.11
C ASP A 60 6.26 -0.31 -16.67
N ILE A 61 5.05 0.21 -16.52
CA ILE A 61 4.55 0.68 -15.23
C ILE A 61 4.53 -0.44 -14.16
N ASN A 62 4.42 -1.71 -14.54
CA ASN A 62 4.36 -2.81 -13.59
C ASN A 62 5.71 -3.02 -12.89
N LEU A 63 6.82 -2.74 -13.55
CA LEU A 63 8.14 -2.76 -12.91
C LEU A 63 8.24 -1.68 -11.83
N HIS A 64 7.72 -0.49 -12.08
CA HIS A 64 7.72 0.60 -11.12
C HIS A 64 6.72 0.36 -9.96
N ARG A 65 5.52 -0.17 -10.25
CA ARG A 65 4.54 -0.55 -9.22
C ARG A 65 5.07 -1.59 -8.23
N GLN A 66 6.02 -2.44 -8.62
CA GLN A 66 6.68 -3.38 -7.70
C GLN A 66 7.51 -2.68 -6.62
N LYS A 67 7.88 -1.42 -6.82
CA LYS A 67 8.60 -0.57 -5.89
C LYS A 67 7.68 0.34 -5.07
N MET A 68 6.38 0.32 -5.34
CA MET A 68 5.37 1.16 -4.70
C MET A 68 4.38 0.30 -3.92
N GLY A 69 4.37 0.43 -2.60
CA GLY A 69 3.32 -0.18 -1.78
C GLY A 69 2.08 0.70 -1.75
N MET A 70 0.90 0.12 -1.85
CA MET A 70 -0.35 0.85 -1.67
C MET A 70 -1.29 0.12 -0.71
N VAL A 71 -1.79 0.86 0.26
CA VAL A 71 -2.77 0.43 1.24
C VAL A 71 -4.05 1.22 1.02
N PHE A 72 -5.14 0.53 0.76
CA PHE A 72 -6.43 1.10 0.45
C PHE A 72 -7.32 1.20 1.68
N GLN A 73 -8.34 2.04 1.60
CA GLN A 73 -9.40 2.17 2.59
C GLN A 73 -10.10 0.83 2.88
N HIS A 74 -10.38 0.04 1.84
CA HIS A 74 -10.90 -1.32 1.95
C HIS A 74 -9.72 -2.30 1.85
N PHE A 75 -9.44 -3.00 2.88
CA PHE A 75 -8.28 -3.85 3.17
C PHE A 75 -7.62 -4.56 1.96
N ASN A 76 -8.38 -4.90 0.92
CA ASN A 76 -7.95 -5.54 -0.34
C ASN A 76 -7.07 -6.79 -0.14
N VAL A 77 -7.29 -7.53 0.95
CA VAL A 77 -6.63 -8.82 1.19
C VAL A 77 -7.30 -9.91 0.35
N PHE A 78 -6.54 -10.94 -0.02
CA PHE A 78 -7.05 -12.07 -0.78
C PHE A 78 -7.85 -13.01 0.15
N PRO A 79 -9.20 -13.06 0.04
CA PRO A 79 -10.03 -13.79 1.00
C PRO A 79 -9.91 -15.31 0.89
N HIS A 80 -9.45 -15.80 -0.26
CA HIS A 80 -9.27 -17.22 -0.58
C HIS A 80 -7.90 -17.76 -0.19
N LEU A 81 -6.97 -16.91 0.23
CA LEU A 81 -5.64 -17.30 0.69
C LEU A 81 -5.51 -17.14 2.20
N PRO A 82 -4.80 -18.04 2.89
CA PRO A 82 -4.39 -17.84 4.27
C PRO A 82 -3.61 -16.52 4.48
N VAL A 83 -3.56 -16.07 5.72
CA VAL A 83 -2.87 -14.84 6.12
C VAL A 83 -1.42 -14.82 5.66
N LYS A 84 -0.67 -15.89 5.91
CA LYS A 84 0.74 -15.99 5.50
C LYS A 84 0.91 -15.97 3.97
N GLU A 85 0.04 -16.66 3.25
CA GLU A 85 0.07 -16.69 1.79
C GLU A 85 -0.27 -15.33 1.17
N ASN A 86 -1.12 -14.53 1.80
CA ASN A 86 -1.34 -13.15 1.39
C ASN A 86 -0.04 -12.32 1.34
N ILE A 87 0.91 -12.63 2.24
CA ILE A 87 2.20 -11.92 2.34
C ILE A 87 3.21 -12.49 1.35
N THR A 88 3.28 -13.83 1.21
CA THR A 88 4.31 -14.51 0.43
C THR A 88 4.05 -14.53 -1.07
N LEU A 89 2.78 -14.42 -1.49
CA LEU A 89 2.38 -14.60 -2.89
C LEU A 89 3.14 -13.68 -3.85
N ALA A 90 3.10 -12.38 -3.65
CA ALA A 90 3.68 -11.42 -4.59
C ALA A 90 5.21 -11.52 -4.67
N PRO A 91 5.97 -11.57 -3.57
CA PRO A 91 7.42 -11.73 -3.62
C PRO A 91 7.87 -13.00 -4.35
N VAL A 92 7.14 -14.12 -4.17
CA VAL A 92 7.47 -15.39 -4.83
C VAL A 92 7.07 -15.37 -6.30
N LEU A 93 5.84 -14.94 -6.61
CA LEU A 93 5.33 -14.88 -7.99
C LEU A 93 6.18 -14.00 -8.88
N LEU A 94 6.62 -12.86 -8.35
CA LEU A 94 7.48 -11.90 -9.06
C LEU A 94 8.98 -12.23 -8.95
N LYS A 95 9.33 -13.40 -8.40
CA LYS A 95 10.71 -13.90 -8.27
C LYS A 95 11.65 -12.93 -7.53
N LYS A 96 11.11 -12.12 -6.63
CA LYS A 96 11.89 -11.24 -5.75
C LYS A 96 12.54 -12.01 -4.61
N LEU A 97 11.83 -13.01 -4.08
CA LEU A 97 12.30 -13.90 -3.01
C LEU A 97 12.05 -15.36 -3.40
N SER A 98 12.91 -16.24 -2.93
CA SER A 98 12.61 -17.67 -2.95
C SER A 98 11.46 -17.99 -1.97
N PRO A 99 10.76 -19.12 -2.12
CA PRO A 99 9.69 -19.51 -1.18
C PRO A 99 10.14 -19.48 0.29
N ALA A 100 11.33 -20.00 0.59
CA ALA A 100 11.89 -20.03 1.94
C ALA A 100 12.21 -18.62 2.49
N GLN A 101 12.71 -17.72 1.65
CA GLN A 101 12.94 -16.32 2.03
C GLN A 101 11.63 -15.57 2.26
N ALA A 102 10.63 -15.80 1.40
CA ALA A 102 9.30 -15.19 1.54
C ALA A 102 8.61 -15.67 2.83
N ASP A 103 8.74 -16.96 3.15
CA ASP A 103 8.20 -17.55 4.39
C ASP A 103 8.82 -16.90 5.63
N LYS A 104 10.14 -16.80 5.68
CA LYS A 104 10.85 -16.15 6.78
C LYS A 104 10.44 -14.68 6.91
N ARG A 105 10.38 -13.96 5.79
CA ARG A 105 9.93 -12.56 5.76
C ARG A 105 8.50 -12.40 6.25
N ALA A 106 7.60 -13.32 5.87
CA ALA A 106 6.22 -13.31 6.33
C ALA A 106 6.11 -13.52 7.84
N ASP A 107 6.89 -14.46 8.41
CA ASP A 107 6.91 -14.70 9.86
C ASP A 107 7.40 -13.46 10.63
N GLU A 108 8.46 -12.81 10.17
CA GLU A 108 8.96 -11.56 10.75
C GLU A 108 7.89 -10.44 10.71
N LEU A 109 7.20 -10.29 9.58
CA LEU A 109 6.17 -9.29 9.41
C LEU A 109 4.92 -9.60 10.26
N LEU A 110 4.51 -10.87 10.33
CA LEU A 110 3.38 -11.28 11.18
C LEU A 110 3.67 -11.06 12.67
N GLN A 111 4.91 -11.28 13.10
CA GLN A 111 5.34 -10.98 14.47
C GLN A 111 5.22 -9.47 14.78
N ARG A 112 5.66 -8.62 13.86
CA ARG A 112 5.58 -7.14 14.02
C ARG A 112 4.16 -6.63 14.19
N ILE A 113 3.18 -7.28 13.60
CA ILE A 113 1.77 -6.89 13.68
C ILE A 113 0.93 -7.73 14.67
N GLY A 114 1.57 -8.64 15.41
CA GLY A 114 0.90 -9.48 16.42
C GLY A 114 -0.11 -10.47 15.83
N LEU A 115 0.17 -11.03 14.65
CA LEU A 115 -0.70 -11.99 13.96
C LEU A 115 0.00 -13.33 13.66
N GLN A 116 1.09 -13.67 14.35
CA GLN A 116 1.82 -14.92 14.14
C GLN A 116 0.98 -16.18 14.40
N ASP A 117 0.08 -16.12 15.37
CA ASP A 117 -0.89 -17.19 15.70
C ASP A 117 -2.00 -17.34 14.66
N LYS A 118 -2.16 -16.37 13.76
CA LYS A 118 -3.15 -16.33 12.69
C LYS A 118 -2.60 -16.69 11.31
N ALA A 119 -1.33 -17.08 11.20
CA ALA A 119 -0.65 -17.31 9.92
C ALA A 119 -1.43 -18.23 8.96
N ASN A 120 -2.04 -19.29 9.48
CA ASN A 120 -2.81 -20.28 8.72
C ASN A 120 -4.31 -19.98 8.65
N GLU A 121 -4.78 -18.92 9.30
CA GLU A 121 -6.18 -18.51 9.25
C GLU A 121 -6.49 -17.78 7.94
N HIS A 122 -7.77 -17.80 7.53
CA HIS A 122 -8.22 -17.00 6.40
C HIS A 122 -8.67 -15.60 6.85
N PRO A 123 -8.55 -14.57 6.00
CA PRO A 123 -8.91 -13.19 6.35
C PRO A 123 -10.33 -13.01 6.89
N ARG A 124 -11.27 -13.89 6.53
CA ARG A 124 -12.65 -13.86 7.05
C ARG A 124 -12.74 -13.99 8.58
N ARG A 125 -11.72 -14.57 9.22
CA ARG A 125 -11.64 -14.76 10.69
C ARG A 125 -10.92 -13.60 11.39
N LEU A 126 -10.46 -12.61 10.66
CA LEU A 126 -9.77 -11.45 11.19
C LEU A 126 -10.75 -10.30 11.44
N SER A 127 -10.47 -9.49 12.47
CA SER A 127 -11.13 -8.20 12.67
C SER A 127 -10.75 -7.20 11.57
N GLY A 128 -11.47 -6.07 11.48
CA GLY A 128 -11.15 -4.99 10.55
C GLY A 128 -9.71 -4.47 10.72
N GLY A 129 -9.31 -4.18 11.96
CA GLY A 129 -7.94 -3.73 12.27
C GLY A 129 -6.88 -4.76 11.92
N GLN A 130 -7.15 -6.07 12.18
CA GLN A 130 -6.25 -7.15 11.79
C GLN A 130 -6.11 -7.27 10.28
N LYS A 131 -7.20 -7.15 9.52
CA LYS A 131 -7.15 -7.12 8.03
C LYS A 131 -6.35 -5.94 7.52
N GLN A 132 -6.48 -4.78 8.14
CA GLN A 132 -5.73 -3.59 7.72
C GLN A 132 -4.24 -3.75 8.02
N ARG A 133 -3.87 -4.26 9.20
CA ARG A 133 -2.47 -4.58 9.51
C ARG A 133 -1.90 -5.61 8.53
N LEU A 134 -2.68 -6.64 8.17
CA LEU A 134 -2.29 -7.60 7.13
C LEU A 134 -2.08 -6.92 5.76
N ALA A 135 -2.97 -6.00 5.36
CA ALA A 135 -2.83 -5.26 4.11
C ALA A 135 -1.53 -4.42 4.06
N ILE A 136 -1.18 -3.80 5.20
CA ILE A 136 0.07 -3.03 5.33
C ILE A 136 1.29 -3.93 5.15
N VAL A 137 1.39 -5.04 5.90
CA VAL A 137 2.57 -5.91 5.83
C VAL A 137 2.65 -6.67 4.50
N ARG A 138 1.53 -6.93 3.85
CA ARG A 138 1.49 -7.47 2.49
C ARG A 138 2.19 -6.52 1.50
N ALA A 139 1.91 -5.22 1.59
CA ALA A 139 2.59 -4.23 0.76
C ALA A 139 4.09 -4.16 1.08
N LEU A 140 4.46 -4.21 2.36
CA LEU A 140 5.85 -4.20 2.82
C LEU A 140 6.66 -5.44 2.44
N ALA A 141 6.02 -6.58 2.22
CA ALA A 141 6.70 -7.81 1.83
C ALA A 141 7.50 -7.65 0.53
N MET A 142 7.09 -6.72 -0.32
CA MET A 142 7.78 -6.36 -1.56
C MET A 142 9.00 -5.43 -1.36
N SER A 143 9.27 -4.97 -0.13
CA SER A 143 10.30 -3.98 0.18
C SER A 143 10.19 -2.72 -0.71
N PRO A 144 9.03 -2.06 -0.70
CA PRO A 144 8.79 -0.91 -1.56
C PRO A 144 9.66 0.29 -1.18
N GLU A 145 9.97 1.15 -2.15
CA GLU A 145 10.69 2.41 -1.96
C GLU A 145 9.75 3.54 -1.51
N VAL A 146 8.45 3.43 -1.81
CA VAL A 146 7.41 4.36 -1.35
C VAL A 146 6.18 3.59 -0.89
N MET A 147 5.52 4.08 0.16
CA MET A 147 4.25 3.58 0.65
C MET A 147 3.16 4.65 0.49
N LEU A 148 2.08 4.30 -0.18
CA LEU A 148 0.91 5.13 -0.38
C LEU A 148 -0.23 4.63 0.50
N PHE A 149 -0.81 5.51 1.32
CA PHE A 149 -1.91 5.17 2.23
C PHE A 149 -3.16 5.97 1.86
N ASP A 150 -4.16 5.29 1.31
CA ASP A 150 -5.45 5.89 0.95
C ASP A 150 -6.45 5.67 2.08
N GLU A 151 -6.56 6.63 2.99
CA GLU A 151 -7.45 6.61 4.16
C GLU A 151 -7.40 5.28 4.96
N PRO A 152 -6.23 4.82 5.42
CA PRO A 152 -6.03 3.47 5.94
C PRO A 152 -6.81 3.15 7.22
N THR A 153 -7.43 4.13 7.84
CA THR A 153 -8.18 3.98 9.11
C THR A 153 -9.66 4.31 8.99
N SER A 154 -10.11 4.86 7.86
CA SER A 154 -11.49 5.36 7.71
C SER A 154 -12.57 4.27 7.76
N ALA A 155 -12.23 3.02 7.44
CA ALA A 155 -13.13 1.88 7.52
C ALA A 155 -13.04 1.08 8.83
N LEU A 156 -12.36 1.65 9.87
CA LEU A 156 -12.12 1.00 11.14
C LEU A 156 -12.93 1.62 12.26
N ASP A 157 -13.30 0.79 13.23
CA ASP A 157 -13.83 1.26 14.51
C ASP A 157 -12.75 2.08 15.26
N PRO A 158 -13.14 3.12 16.02
CA PRO A 158 -12.20 4.00 16.70
C PRO A 158 -11.17 3.28 17.58
N GLU A 159 -11.56 2.16 18.21
CA GLU A 159 -10.69 1.35 19.06
C GLU A 159 -9.52 0.71 18.28
N MET A 160 -9.72 0.41 16.99
CA MET A 160 -8.73 -0.23 16.13
C MET A 160 -7.79 0.75 15.43
N VAL A 161 -8.16 2.02 15.37
CA VAL A 161 -7.38 3.07 14.67
C VAL A 161 -5.98 3.21 15.28
N GLY A 162 -5.89 3.22 16.62
CA GLY A 162 -4.62 3.34 17.34
C GLY A 162 -3.60 2.26 16.96
N GLU A 163 -4.03 1.01 16.89
CA GLU A 163 -3.18 -0.13 16.54
C GLU A 163 -2.61 -0.01 15.11
N VAL A 164 -3.45 0.40 14.16
CA VAL A 164 -3.03 0.57 12.76
C VAL A 164 -2.07 1.76 12.61
N LEU A 165 -2.34 2.88 13.29
CA LEU A 165 -1.45 4.04 13.28
C LEU A 165 -0.10 3.73 13.93
N GLN A 166 -0.07 2.89 14.97
CA GLN A 166 1.20 2.46 15.57
C GLN A 166 2.04 1.66 14.58
N VAL A 167 1.43 0.71 13.87
CA VAL A 167 2.13 -0.04 12.80
C VAL A 167 2.69 0.91 11.74
N ILE A 168 1.91 1.90 11.29
CA ILE A 168 2.39 2.88 10.31
C ILE A 168 3.57 3.70 10.88
N LYS A 169 3.51 4.14 12.14
CA LYS A 169 4.61 4.86 12.80
C LYS A 169 5.88 4.01 12.89
N ASP A 170 5.76 2.74 13.25
CA ASP A 170 6.89 1.80 13.36
C ASP A 170 7.55 1.51 12.01
N LEU A 171 6.92 1.90 10.91
CA LEU A 171 7.47 1.79 9.56
C LEU A 171 8.24 3.03 9.11
N VAL A 172 7.92 4.18 9.70
CA VAL A 172 8.47 5.48 9.32
C VAL A 172 9.66 5.88 10.21
N GLY A 173 9.73 5.33 11.43
CA GLY A 173 10.83 5.54 12.38
C GLY A 173 11.91 4.50 12.25
#